data_bc0b1f86c47f09e32e467822034b64c4
#
_entry.id   bc0b1f86c47f09e32e467822034b64c4
#
_cell.length_a   1.000
_cell.length_b   1.000
_cell.length_c   1.000
_cell.angle_alpha   90.00
_cell.angle_beta   90.00
_cell.angle_gamma   90.00
#
_symmetry.space_group_name_H-M   'P 1'
#
loop_
_entity.id
_entity.type
_entity.pdbx_description
1 polymer ?
#
loop_
_entity_poly.entity_id
_entity_poly.type
_entity_poly.pdbx_seq_one_letter_code
_entity_poly.pdbx_strand_id
1 'polypeptide(L)'
;MYSWRYLEYRYLHLYTSDKLYIFKIKQILYNRESNKGMSSESEEENKEMKIIMLGAPGAGKGTQAKKISDKYEIPHISTGDIFRANIKNGTELGKKAKTYMDQGLLVPDELTCDLVVDRISEEDCKNGFILDGFPRTIPQAECLTKALNERNEKMDYAVNVDVPDENIISRMSGRRACLNCGATYHIVNIPTKKPGICDRCGEPVVLRDDDKPETVKKRLDVYHAQTKPLIDYYGDQGILKTVDG
;
A
#
# COMPACT_ATOMS: atom_id res chain seq x y z
N MET A 1 -36.35 -5.87 16.17
CA MET A 1 -35.38 -4.81 15.80
C MET A 1 -34.22 -4.83 16.79
N TYR A 2 -33.29 -5.80 16.67
CA TYR A 2 -32.14 -5.94 17.56
C TYR A 2 -30.99 -5.16 16.96
N SER A 3 -30.46 -4.23 17.76
CA SER A 3 -29.42 -3.27 17.41
C SER A 3 -28.12 -3.95 16.95
N TRP A 4 -27.67 -3.61 15.77
CA TRP A 4 -26.39 -3.99 15.16
C TRP A 4 -25.16 -3.75 16.07
N ARG A 5 -25.26 -2.87 17.05
CA ARG A 5 -24.22 -2.60 18.07
C ARG A 5 -23.90 -3.80 18.96
N TYR A 6 -24.83 -4.77 19.13
CA TYR A 6 -24.59 -5.95 19.98
C TYR A 6 -23.78 -7.05 19.28
N LEU A 7 -23.77 -7.06 17.95
CA LEU A 7 -22.95 -7.98 17.16
C LEU A 7 -21.49 -7.51 17.04
N GLU A 8 -21.23 -6.20 17.01
CA GLU A 8 -19.86 -5.67 16.99
C GLU A 8 -19.03 -6.09 18.22
N TYR A 9 -19.62 -6.08 19.42
CA TYR A 9 -18.90 -6.40 20.65
C TYR A 9 -18.54 -7.90 20.78
N ARG A 10 -19.27 -8.78 20.16
CA ARG A 10 -19.06 -10.25 20.26
C ARG A 10 -18.03 -10.77 19.25
N TYR A 11 -17.79 -10.03 18.17
CA TYR A 11 -16.83 -10.41 17.13
C TYR A 11 -15.43 -9.82 17.36
N LEU A 12 -15.29 -8.76 18.15
CA LEU A 12 -13.99 -8.11 18.41
C LEU A 12 -12.98 -9.00 19.15
N HIS A 13 -13.43 -9.96 19.94
CA HIS A 13 -12.53 -10.85 20.71
C HIS A 13 -12.07 -12.12 19.97
N LEU A 14 -12.57 -12.38 18.76
CA LEU A 14 -12.25 -13.60 17.99
C LEU A 14 -11.34 -13.38 16.79
N TYR A 15 -10.98 -12.13 16.49
CA TYR A 15 -10.16 -11.82 15.33
C TYR A 15 -8.78 -11.33 15.76
N THR A 16 -7.74 -11.96 15.21
CA THR A 16 -6.38 -11.37 15.21
C THR A 16 -6.44 -10.00 14.50
N SER A 17 -5.58 -9.06 14.91
CA SER A 17 -5.53 -7.68 14.38
C SER A 17 -5.64 -7.58 12.85
N ASP A 18 -5.05 -8.54 12.14
CA ASP A 18 -5.08 -8.64 10.68
C ASP A 18 -6.48 -8.86 10.08
N LYS A 19 -7.33 -9.68 10.75
CA LYS A 19 -8.69 -9.95 10.27
C LYS A 19 -9.62 -8.76 10.49
N LEU A 20 -9.45 -8.03 11.60
CA LEU A 20 -10.21 -6.83 11.92
C LEU A 20 -9.93 -5.71 10.90
N TYR A 21 -8.69 -5.57 10.50
CA TYR A 21 -8.25 -4.59 9.51
C TYR A 21 -8.86 -4.84 8.12
N ILE A 22 -8.82 -6.08 7.63
CA ILE A 22 -9.47 -6.47 6.38
C ILE A 22 -10.98 -6.25 6.46
N PHE A 23 -11.58 -6.51 7.62
CA PHE A 23 -13.02 -6.30 7.85
C PHE A 23 -13.37 -4.81 7.74
N LYS A 24 -12.57 -3.91 8.34
CA LYS A 24 -12.78 -2.46 8.24
C LYS A 24 -12.67 -1.97 6.78
N ILE A 25 -11.66 -2.40 6.04
CA ILE A 25 -11.54 -2.07 4.61
C ILE A 25 -12.70 -2.65 3.81
N LYS A 26 -13.10 -3.90 4.08
CA LYS A 26 -14.28 -4.51 3.45
C LYS A 26 -15.55 -3.69 3.70
N GLN A 27 -15.75 -3.20 4.91
CA GLN A 27 -16.92 -2.41 5.27
C GLN A 27 -16.93 -1.05 4.56
N ILE A 28 -15.75 -0.43 4.37
CA ILE A 28 -15.58 0.80 3.60
C ILE A 28 -15.99 0.58 2.13
N LEU A 29 -15.57 -0.53 1.55
CA LEU A 29 -15.86 -0.88 0.15
C LEU A 29 -17.33 -1.35 -0.02
N TYR A 30 -17.89 -2.08 0.95
CA TYR A 30 -19.27 -2.57 0.94
C TYR A 30 -20.31 -1.44 1.09
N ASN A 31 -20.05 -0.42 1.92
CA ASN A 31 -20.98 0.70 2.09
C ASN A 31 -21.18 1.55 0.83
N ARG A 32 -20.33 1.39 -0.20
CA ARG A 32 -20.55 1.99 -1.53
C ARG A 32 -21.70 1.31 -2.27
N GLU A 33 -21.87 0.01 -2.11
CA GLU A 33 -22.91 -0.77 -2.78
C GLU A 33 -24.29 -0.47 -2.20
N SER A 34 -24.37 -0.24 -0.89
CA SER A 34 -25.62 0.05 -0.18
C SER A 34 -26.18 1.46 -0.42
N ASN A 35 -25.36 2.41 -0.86
CA ASN A 35 -25.77 3.81 -1.11
C ASN A 35 -26.19 4.10 -2.57
N LYS A 36 -26.09 3.13 -3.47
CA LYS A 36 -26.67 3.21 -4.81
C LYS A 36 -27.95 2.34 -4.81
N GLY A 37 -29.09 3.01 -4.82
CA GLY A 37 -30.43 2.44 -4.70
C GLY A 37 -30.62 1.10 -5.41
N MET A 38 -31.42 0.23 -4.76
CA MET A 38 -31.81 -1.11 -5.19
C MET A 38 -32.15 -1.15 -6.68
N SER A 39 -31.27 -1.74 -7.47
CA SER A 39 -31.59 -2.32 -8.76
C SER A 39 -31.15 -3.79 -8.70
N SER A 40 -32.14 -4.66 -8.91
CA SER A 40 -32.18 -6.11 -9.12
C SER A 40 -30.87 -6.90 -9.07
N GLU A 41 -30.91 -7.95 -8.24
CA GLU A 41 -30.02 -9.11 -8.22
C GLU A 41 -29.85 -9.70 -9.62
N SER A 42 -28.73 -9.46 -10.25
CA SER A 42 -28.09 -10.23 -11.32
C SER A 42 -27.14 -9.32 -12.10
N GLU A 43 -25.94 -9.22 -11.63
CA GLU A 43 -24.70 -8.87 -12.31
C GLU A 43 -23.75 -8.33 -11.25
N GLU A 44 -22.88 -9.19 -10.70
CA GLU A 44 -21.60 -8.75 -10.14
C GLU A 44 -20.80 -8.13 -11.30
N GLU A 45 -21.16 -6.91 -11.68
CA GLU A 45 -20.29 -6.10 -12.52
C GLU A 45 -18.94 -6.00 -11.84
N ASN A 46 -17.93 -6.54 -12.48
CA ASN A 46 -16.53 -6.43 -12.14
C ASN A 46 -16.15 -4.94 -12.18
N LYS A 47 -16.43 -4.24 -11.06
CA LYS A 47 -16.40 -2.80 -11.00
C LYS A 47 -14.95 -2.35 -10.90
N GLU A 48 -14.50 -1.61 -11.89
CA GLU A 48 -13.20 -0.93 -11.87
C GLU A 48 -12.95 -0.29 -10.51
N MET A 49 -11.81 -0.62 -9.87
CA MET A 49 -11.47 -0.11 -8.54
C MET A 49 -10.03 0.35 -8.48
N LYS A 50 -9.84 1.66 -8.30
CA LYS A 50 -8.54 2.32 -8.25
C LYS A 50 -8.27 2.84 -6.84
N ILE A 51 -7.28 2.27 -6.16
CA ILE A 51 -6.98 2.52 -4.73
C ILE A 51 -5.56 3.04 -4.56
N ILE A 52 -5.41 4.07 -3.73
CA ILE A 52 -4.11 4.53 -3.21
C ILE A 52 -3.96 4.06 -1.76
N MET A 53 -2.81 3.49 -1.43
CA MET A 53 -2.44 3.16 -0.04
C MET A 53 -1.53 4.24 0.53
N LEU A 54 -2.02 4.99 1.52
CA LEU A 54 -1.28 6.00 2.27
C LEU A 54 -0.86 5.46 3.65
N GLY A 55 0.11 6.12 4.28
CA GLY A 55 0.61 5.79 5.61
C GLY A 55 2.12 5.69 5.67
N ALA A 56 2.65 5.72 6.89
CA ALA A 56 4.10 5.72 7.15
C ALA A 56 4.83 4.47 6.59
N PRO A 57 6.14 4.54 6.33
CA PRO A 57 6.92 3.35 6.00
C PRO A 57 6.79 2.31 7.13
N GLY A 58 6.52 1.05 6.79
CA GLY A 58 6.31 0.00 7.81
C GLY A 58 4.89 -0.08 8.41
N ALA A 59 3.95 0.78 8.03
CA ALA A 59 2.56 0.75 8.51
C ALA A 59 1.77 -0.52 8.10
N GLY A 60 2.27 -1.31 7.15
CA GLY A 60 1.60 -2.53 6.69
C GLY A 60 0.86 -2.38 5.36
N LYS A 61 1.00 -1.25 4.67
CA LYS A 61 0.35 -0.97 3.37
C LYS A 61 0.46 -2.11 2.37
N GLY A 62 1.67 -2.55 2.06
CA GLY A 62 1.92 -3.61 1.08
C GLY A 62 1.29 -4.96 1.45
N THR A 63 1.24 -5.28 2.75
CA THR A 63 0.55 -6.49 3.22
C THR A 63 -0.94 -6.43 2.96
N GLN A 64 -1.55 -5.28 3.19
CA GLN A 64 -2.98 -5.07 2.96
C GLN A 64 -3.29 -4.93 1.46
N ALA A 65 -2.48 -4.16 0.73
CA ALA A 65 -2.60 -4.02 -0.72
C ALA A 65 -2.62 -5.38 -1.42
N LYS A 66 -1.72 -6.29 -1.03
CA LYS A 66 -1.68 -7.63 -1.57
C LYS A 66 -2.97 -8.43 -1.29
N LYS A 67 -3.49 -8.37 -0.06
CA LYS A 67 -4.74 -9.07 0.29
C LYS A 67 -5.96 -8.50 -0.46
N ILE A 68 -5.97 -7.19 -0.73
CA ILE A 68 -7.01 -6.54 -1.54
C ILE A 68 -6.85 -6.97 -3.00
N SER A 69 -5.63 -6.92 -3.54
CA SER A 69 -5.28 -7.37 -4.88
C SER A 69 -5.73 -8.80 -5.14
N ASP A 70 -5.38 -9.73 -4.24
CA ASP A 70 -5.77 -11.15 -4.33
C ASP A 70 -7.29 -11.35 -4.28
N LYS A 71 -8.03 -10.48 -3.56
CA LYS A 71 -9.48 -10.60 -3.41
C LYS A 71 -10.28 -10.03 -4.57
N TYR A 72 -9.83 -8.89 -5.11
CA TYR A 72 -10.56 -8.15 -6.16
C TYR A 72 -9.94 -8.37 -7.55
N GLU A 73 -8.92 -9.22 -7.63
CA GLU A 73 -8.23 -9.58 -8.88
C GLU A 73 -7.70 -8.36 -9.66
N ILE A 74 -7.24 -7.33 -8.92
CA ILE A 74 -6.63 -6.12 -9.47
C ILE A 74 -5.14 -6.06 -9.13
N PRO A 75 -4.27 -5.54 -10.03
CA PRO A 75 -2.83 -5.52 -9.79
C PRO A 75 -2.43 -4.63 -8.62
N HIS A 76 -1.50 -5.13 -7.79
CA HIS A 76 -0.81 -4.38 -6.76
C HIS A 76 0.48 -3.78 -7.34
N ILE A 77 0.52 -2.48 -7.48
CA ILE A 77 1.64 -1.71 -8.03
C ILE A 77 2.40 -1.06 -6.88
N SER A 78 3.56 -1.62 -6.54
CA SER A 78 4.45 -1.10 -5.50
C SER A 78 5.65 -0.42 -6.15
N THR A 79 5.72 0.91 -6.10
CA THR A 79 6.87 1.66 -6.62
C THR A 79 8.18 1.25 -5.96
N GLY A 80 8.15 0.96 -4.66
CA GLY A 80 9.30 0.46 -3.93
C GLY A 80 9.81 -0.88 -4.45
N ASP A 81 8.91 -1.80 -4.83
CA ASP A 81 9.29 -3.10 -5.38
C ASP A 81 9.81 -2.97 -6.81
N ILE A 82 9.22 -2.09 -7.62
CA ILE A 82 9.71 -1.80 -8.98
C ILE A 82 11.13 -1.23 -8.92
N PHE A 83 11.40 -0.25 -8.05
CA PHE A 83 12.75 0.28 -7.90
C PHE A 83 13.74 -0.77 -7.40
N ARG A 84 13.37 -1.59 -6.42
CA ARG A 84 14.22 -2.69 -5.94
C ARG A 84 14.53 -3.73 -7.02
N ALA A 85 13.56 -4.07 -7.86
CA ALA A 85 13.80 -4.94 -9.01
C ALA A 85 14.80 -4.32 -10.01
N ASN A 86 14.65 -3.03 -10.30
CA ASN A 86 15.58 -2.29 -11.14
C ASN A 86 17.01 -2.22 -10.54
N ILE A 87 17.12 -2.02 -9.22
CA ILE A 87 18.41 -2.05 -8.51
C ILE A 87 19.05 -3.44 -8.65
N LYS A 88 18.29 -4.50 -8.40
CA LYS A 88 18.77 -5.89 -8.53
C LYS A 88 19.26 -6.19 -9.95
N ASN A 89 18.56 -5.69 -10.96
CA ASN A 89 18.89 -5.90 -12.36
C ASN A 89 19.96 -4.93 -12.89
N GLY A 90 20.44 -4.00 -12.07
CA GLY A 90 21.51 -3.06 -12.42
C GLY A 90 21.16 -2.06 -13.52
N THR A 91 19.86 -1.78 -13.74
CA THR A 91 19.41 -0.81 -14.75
C THR A 91 19.85 0.61 -14.39
N GLU A 92 19.87 1.52 -15.36
CA GLU A 92 20.20 2.94 -15.12
C GLU A 92 19.19 3.58 -14.14
N LEU A 93 17.90 3.23 -14.27
CA LEU A 93 16.87 3.62 -13.30
C LEU A 93 17.18 3.09 -11.91
N GLY A 94 17.57 1.82 -11.80
CA GLY A 94 17.94 1.20 -10.54
C GLY A 94 19.16 1.86 -9.87
N LYS A 95 20.18 2.18 -10.63
CA LYS A 95 21.37 2.90 -10.12
C LYS A 95 20.99 4.28 -9.57
N LYS A 96 20.19 5.05 -10.30
CA LYS A 96 19.67 6.34 -9.83
C LYS A 96 18.80 6.19 -8.60
N ALA A 97 17.83 5.29 -8.61
CA ALA A 97 16.93 5.07 -7.47
C ALA A 97 17.69 4.68 -6.18
N LYS A 98 18.73 3.85 -6.30
CA LYS A 98 19.54 3.40 -5.18
C LYS A 98 20.16 4.57 -4.41
N THR A 99 20.66 5.60 -5.09
CA THR A 99 21.30 6.76 -4.44
C THR A 99 20.35 7.52 -3.49
N TYR A 100 19.06 7.53 -3.77
CA TYR A 100 18.04 8.13 -2.92
C TYR A 100 17.56 7.16 -1.82
N MET A 101 17.26 5.92 -2.21
CA MET A 101 16.68 4.93 -1.30
C MET A 101 17.62 4.54 -0.16
N ASP A 102 18.92 4.41 -0.41
CA ASP A 102 19.93 4.12 0.62
C ASP A 102 20.05 5.24 1.66
N GLN A 103 19.68 6.46 1.29
CA GLN A 103 19.64 7.62 2.18
C GLN A 103 18.28 7.83 2.86
N GLY A 104 17.29 7.00 2.57
CA GLY A 104 15.90 7.15 3.07
C GLY A 104 15.12 8.27 2.39
N LEU A 105 15.61 8.81 1.26
CA LEU A 105 14.98 9.87 0.48
C LEU A 105 14.03 9.30 -0.57
N LEU A 106 13.16 10.17 -1.11
CA LEU A 106 12.32 9.81 -2.25
C LEU A 106 13.11 9.90 -3.56
N VAL A 107 12.82 8.98 -4.48
CA VAL A 107 13.24 9.10 -5.87
C VAL A 107 12.54 10.31 -6.49
N PRO A 108 13.19 11.11 -7.36
CA PRO A 108 12.60 12.30 -7.96
C PRO A 108 11.21 12.06 -8.55
N ASP A 109 10.33 13.06 -8.38
CA ASP A 109 8.91 12.97 -8.75
C ASP A 109 8.71 12.62 -10.22
N GLU A 110 9.45 13.28 -11.12
CA GLU A 110 9.38 13.06 -12.57
C GLU A 110 9.61 11.58 -12.91
N LEU A 111 10.72 10.99 -12.44
CA LEU A 111 11.06 9.60 -12.70
C LEU A 111 10.01 8.63 -12.13
N THR A 112 9.44 8.98 -10.97
CA THR A 112 8.45 8.14 -10.33
C THR A 112 7.09 8.25 -11.02
N CYS A 113 6.73 9.44 -11.48
CA CYS A 113 5.51 9.69 -12.25
C CYS A 113 5.51 8.92 -13.56
N ASP A 114 6.57 9.06 -14.37
CA ASP A 114 6.68 8.38 -15.65
C ASP A 114 6.54 6.86 -15.48
N LEU A 115 7.25 6.30 -14.51
CA LEU A 115 7.18 4.88 -14.18
C LEU A 115 5.75 4.41 -13.85
N VAL A 116 5.02 5.19 -13.05
CA VAL A 116 3.68 4.81 -12.62
C VAL A 116 2.66 5.01 -13.73
N VAL A 117 2.75 6.10 -14.49
CA VAL A 117 1.86 6.38 -15.62
C VAL A 117 1.99 5.28 -16.67
N ASP A 118 3.21 4.86 -16.98
CA ASP A 118 3.45 3.75 -17.91
C ASP A 118 2.82 2.46 -17.38
N ARG A 119 3.06 2.13 -16.09
CA ARG A 119 2.57 0.88 -15.49
C ARG A 119 1.04 0.81 -15.39
N ILE A 120 0.36 1.90 -15.02
CA ILE A 120 -1.11 1.91 -14.95
C ILE A 120 -1.77 1.92 -16.35
N SER A 121 -0.97 2.07 -17.40
CA SER A 121 -1.44 2.00 -18.80
C SER A 121 -1.45 0.58 -19.36
N GLU A 122 -0.90 -0.40 -18.63
CA GLU A 122 -0.87 -1.79 -19.05
C GLU A 122 -2.27 -2.42 -19.00
N GLU A 123 -2.46 -3.46 -19.81
CA GLU A 123 -3.76 -4.14 -20.00
C GLU A 123 -4.38 -4.67 -18.71
N ASP A 124 -3.56 -5.19 -17.79
CA ASP A 124 -4.02 -5.74 -16.52
C ASP A 124 -4.58 -4.68 -15.55
N CYS A 125 -4.34 -3.40 -15.81
CA CYS A 125 -4.84 -2.29 -15.01
C CYS A 125 -6.23 -1.79 -15.43
N LYS A 126 -6.81 -2.31 -16.51
CA LYS A 126 -8.12 -1.85 -17.03
C LYS A 126 -9.25 -2.01 -16.03
N ASN A 127 -9.24 -3.09 -15.25
CA ASN A 127 -10.26 -3.35 -14.22
C ASN A 127 -9.97 -2.69 -12.88
N GLY A 128 -8.94 -1.83 -12.81
CA GLY A 128 -8.50 -1.16 -11.60
C GLY A 128 -7.11 -1.59 -11.16
N PHE A 129 -6.63 -0.98 -10.09
CA PHE A 129 -5.30 -1.24 -9.52
C PHE A 129 -5.17 -0.68 -8.10
N ILE A 130 -4.14 -1.13 -7.40
CA ILE A 130 -3.76 -0.60 -6.10
C ILE A 130 -2.36 -0.01 -6.19
N LEU A 131 -2.22 1.28 -5.86
CA LEU A 131 -0.93 1.96 -5.75
C LEU A 131 -0.41 1.89 -4.31
N ASP A 132 0.77 1.33 -4.13
CA ASP A 132 1.49 1.29 -2.85
C ASP A 132 2.84 2.02 -2.97
N GLY A 133 2.99 3.06 -2.15
CA GLY A 133 4.17 3.90 -2.16
C GLY A 133 4.20 4.97 -3.26
N PHE A 134 3.06 5.23 -3.88
CA PHE A 134 2.80 6.35 -4.79
C PHE A 134 1.31 6.76 -4.68
N PRO A 135 0.98 8.06 -4.69
CA PRO A 135 1.92 9.18 -4.62
C PRO A 135 2.53 9.33 -3.21
N ARG A 136 3.67 10.01 -3.12
CA ARG A 136 4.32 10.39 -1.85
C ARG A 136 4.50 11.90 -1.69
N THR A 137 4.21 12.67 -2.72
CA THR A 137 4.27 14.13 -2.73
C THR A 137 3.03 14.69 -3.44
N ILE A 138 2.70 15.96 -3.17
CA ILE A 138 1.59 16.64 -3.87
C ILE A 138 1.83 16.68 -5.39
N PRO A 139 3.03 17.03 -5.90
CA PRO A 139 3.29 16.97 -7.35
C PRO A 139 3.04 15.59 -7.97
N GLN A 140 3.37 14.49 -7.27
CA GLN A 140 3.04 13.16 -7.74
C GLN A 140 1.53 12.90 -7.79
N ALA A 141 0.77 13.38 -6.80
CA ALA A 141 -0.69 13.25 -6.77
C ALA A 141 -1.36 14.04 -7.90
N GLU A 142 -0.86 15.23 -8.19
CA GLU A 142 -1.32 16.06 -9.33
C GLU A 142 -1.00 15.38 -10.67
N CYS A 143 0.20 14.84 -10.83
CA CYS A 143 0.62 14.04 -11.99
C CYS A 143 -0.33 12.86 -12.22
N LEU A 144 -0.62 12.07 -11.18
CA LEU A 144 -1.57 10.95 -11.25
C LEU A 144 -2.97 11.41 -11.67
N THR A 145 -3.45 12.48 -11.04
CA THR A 145 -4.77 13.06 -11.35
C THR A 145 -4.86 13.48 -12.80
N LYS A 146 -3.82 14.15 -13.32
CA LYS A 146 -3.76 14.54 -14.74
C LYS A 146 -3.81 13.33 -15.66
N ALA A 147 -2.97 12.33 -15.42
CA ALA A 147 -2.91 11.12 -16.25
C ALA A 147 -4.24 10.35 -16.28
N LEU A 148 -4.95 10.30 -15.16
CA LEU A 148 -6.28 9.67 -15.09
C LEU A 148 -7.36 10.50 -15.79
N ASN A 149 -7.35 11.82 -15.61
CA ASN A 149 -8.30 12.71 -16.27
C ASN A 149 -8.21 12.64 -17.82
N GLU A 150 -7.02 12.48 -18.37
CA GLU A 150 -6.80 12.28 -19.82
C GLU A 150 -7.49 11.01 -20.34
N ARG A 151 -7.82 10.05 -19.43
CA ARG A 151 -8.54 8.82 -19.73
C ARG A 151 -10.02 8.86 -19.27
N ASN A 152 -10.50 10.00 -18.79
CA ASN A 152 -11.80 10.15 -18.14
C ASN A 152 -11.97 9.23 -16.90
N GLU A 153 -10.89 8.95 -16.21
CA GLU A 153 -10.82 8.10 -15.01
C GLU A 153 -10.53 8.94 -13.76
N LYS A 154 -10.76 8.35 -12.59
CA LYS A 154 -10.41 8.96 -11.29
C LYS A 154 -10.09 7.89 -10.26
N MET A 155 -9.40 8.29 -9.19
CA MET A 155 -9.22 7.43 -8.03
C MET A 155 -10.53 7.25 -7.27
N ASP A 156 -10.79 6.03 -6.82
CA ASP A 156 -11.99 5.72 -6.04
C ASP A 156 -11.76 5.93 -4.54
N TYR A 157 -10.59 5.53 -4.04
CA TYR A 157 -10.23 5.61 -2.63
C TYR A 157 -8.75 5.92 -2.40
N ALA A 158 -8.50 6.71 -1.37
CA ALA A 158 -7.20 6.82 -0.71
C ALA A 158 -7.33 6.22 0.70
N VAL A 159 -6.67 5.10 0.96
CA VAL A 159 -6.74 4.38 2.24
C VAL A 159 -5.50 4.71 3.05
N ASN A 160 -5.67 5.51 4.11
CA ASN A 160 -4.59 5.83 5.04
C ASN A 160 -4.53 4.78 6.16
N VAL A 161 -3.37 4.13 6.27
CA VAL A 161 -3.03 3.21 7.37
C VAL A 161 -2.31 4.01 8.43
N ASP A 162 -3.03 4.37 9.48
CA ASP A 162 -2.49 5.18 10.57
C ASP A 162 -1.84 4.29 11.64
N VAL A 163 -0.55 4.56 11.91
CA VAL A 163 0.27 3.81 12.87
C VAL A 163 1.22 4.79 13.55
N PRO A 164 1.28 4.80 14.90
CA PRO A 164 2.24 5.62 15.65
C PRO A 164 3.69 5.29 15.28
N ASP A 165 4.54 6.31 15.24
CA ASP A 165 5.96 6.18 14.85
C ASP A 165 6.74 5.15 15.67
N GLU A 166 6.45 5.04 16.96
CA GLU A 166 7.07 4.06 17.87
C GLU A 166 6.80 2.62 17.39
N ASN A 167 5.57 2.35 16.96
CA ASN A 167 5.19 1.06 16.40
C ASN A 167 5.86 0.82 15.05
N ILE A 168 6.02 1.86 14.24
CA ILE A 168 6.75 1.79 12.97
C ILE A 168 8.20 1.36 13.19
N ILE A 169 8.91 2.01 14.11
CA ILE A 169 10.31 1.70 14.42
C ILE A 169 10.44 0.23 14.86
N SER A 170 9.56 -0.22 15.76
CA SER A 170 9.52 -1.62 16.20
C SER A 170 9.28 -2.60 15.04
N ARG A 171 8.30 -2.32 14.18
CA ARG A 171 7.97 -3.15 13.00
C ARG A 171 9.11 -3.22 12.00
N MET A 172 9.76 -2.09 11.72
CA MET A 172 10.83 -2.01 10.72
C MET A 172 12.08 -2.76 11.17
N SER A 173 12.45 -2.69 12.45
CA SER A 173 13.60 -3.40 13.02
C SER A 173 13.44 -4.93 12.94
N GLY A 174 12.22 -5.43 13.09
CA GLY A 174 11.89 -6.85 13.01
C GLY A 174 11.60 -7.35 11.59
N ARG A 175 11.44 -6.46 10.60
CA ARG A 175 11.11 -6.83 9.22
C ARG A 175 12.25 -7.59 8.56
N ARG A 176 11.88 -8.61 7.79
CA ARG A 176 12.79 -9.36 6.90
C ARG A 176 12.15 -9.46 5.53
N ALA A 177 12.96 -9.41 4.49
CA ALA A 177 12.52 -9.51 3.11
C ALA A 177 13.33 -10.52 2.33
N CYS A 178 12.65 -11.27 1.50
CA CYS A 178 13.31 -12.08 0.47
C CYS A 178 13.59 -11.19 -0.75
N LEU A 179 14.86 -10.97 -1.05
CA LEU A 179 15.26 -10.14 -2.20
C LEU A 179 14.98 -10.82 -3.55
N ASN A 180 14.71 -12.12 -3.54
CA ASN A 180 14.40 -12.87 -4.76
C ASN A 180 12.92 -12.73 -5.18
N CYS A 181 11.99 -13.02 -4.28
CA CYS A 181 10.56 -13.06 -4.61
C CYS A 181 9.72 -11.95 -3.97
N GLY A 182 10.34 -11.01 -3.25
CA GLY A 182 9.67 -9.87 -2.61
C GLY A 182 8.84 -10.23 -1.37
N ALA A 183 8.81 -11.49 -0.93
CA ALA A 183 8.06 -11.90 0.26
C ALA A 183 8.59 -11.17 1.51
N THR A 184 7.68 -10.73 2.36
CA THR A 184 8.01 -9.99 3.59
C THR A 184 7.60 -10.81 4.81
N TYR A 185 8.48 -10.84 5.80
CA TYR A 185 8.35 -11.52 7.09
C TYR A 185 8.66 -10.57 8.24
N HIS A 186 8.35 -11.02 9.44
CA HIS A 186 8.74 -10.33 10.67
C HIS A 186 9.22 -11.36 11.69
N ILE A 187 10.34 -11.06 12.35
CA ILE A 187 11.01 -12.02 13.26
C ILE A 187 10.12 -12.52 14.41
N VAL A 188 9.10 -11.74 14.80
CA VAL A 188 8.14 -12.08 15.86
C VAL A 188 6.75 -12.36 15.29
N ASN A 189 6.18 -11.42 14.51
CA ASN A 189 4.77 -11.44 14.15
C ASN A 189 4.45 -12.40 12.98
N ILE A 190 5.38 -12.53 12.02
CA ILE A 190 5.23 -13.40 10.84
C ILE A 190 6.60 -14.06 10.57
N PRO A 191 7.06 -14.95 11.44
CA PRO A 191 8.35 -15.60 11.26
C PRO A 191 8.30 -16.59 10.07
N THR A 192 9.47 -16.83 9.47
CA THR A 192 9.63 -17.90 8.48
C THR A 192 9.50 -19.28 9.17
N LYS A 193 8.94 -20.26 8.48
CA LYS A 193 8.84 -21.65 8.97
C LYS A 193 10.22 -22.23 9.31
N LYS A 194 11.19 -21.99 8.45
CA LYS A 194 12.61 -22.30 8.68
C LYS A 194 13.35 -20.96 8.90
N PRO A 195 13.99 -20.76 10.05
CA PRO A 195 14.64 -19.50 10.38
C PRO A 195 15.57 -19.00 9.27
N GLY A 196 15.36 -17.77 8.83
CA GLY A 196 16.18 -17.11 7.83
C GLY A 196 15.92 -17.51 6.37
N ILE A 197 14.98 -18.43 6.11
CA ILE A 197 14.69 -18.95 4.77
C ILE A 197 13.27 -18.56 4.35
N CYS A 198 13.13 -18.06 3.14
CA CYS A 198 11.84 -17.68 2.55
C CYS A 198 10.94 -18.89 2.32
N ASP A 199 9.73 -18.88 2.85
CA ASP A 199 8.75 -19.98 2.69
C ASP A 199 8.21 -20.12 1.26
N ARG A 200 8.39 -19.09 0.41
CA ARG A 200 7.88 -19.08 -0.97
C ARG A 200 8.87 -19.62 -1.98
N CYS A 201 10.16 -19.29 -1.86
CA CYS A 201 11.15 -19.61 -2.88
C CYS A 201 12.41 -20.27 -2.33
N GLY A 202 12.55 -20.46 -1.02
CA GLY A 202 13.69 -21.11 -0.40
C GLY A 202 14.95 -20.24 -0.27
N GLU A 203 14.95 -19.00 -0.77
CA GLU A 203 16.09 -18.09 -0.67
C GLU A 203 16.19 -17.42 0.70
N PRO A 204 17.35 -16.91 1.09
CA PRO A 204 17.52 -16.19 2.36
C PRO A 204 16.60 -14.98 2.48
N VAL A 205 16.15 -14.71 3.71
CA VAL A 205 15.49 -13.46 4.07
C VAL A 205 16.43 -12.58 4.90
N VAL A 206 16.47 -11.28 4.56
CA VAL A 206 17.43 -10.34 5.13
C VAL A 206 16.73 -9.07 5.65
N LEU A 207 17.38 -8.33 6.53
CA LEU A 207 17.03 -6.95 6.80
C LEU A 207 17.38 -6.12 5.56
N ARG A 208 16.45 -5.28 5.09
CA ARG A 208 16.70 -4.37 3.96
C ARG A 208 17.67 -3.26 4.40
N ASP A 209 18.44 -2.72 3.48
CA ASP A 209 19.32 -1.57 3.77
C ASP A 209 18.52 -0.33 4.19
N ASP A 210 17.34 -0.13 3.60
CA ASP A 210 16.44 0.95 3.95
C ASP A 210 15.64 0.73 5.25
N ASP A 211 15.86 -0.38 5.97
CA ASP A 211 15.27 -0.68 7.27
C ASP A 211 16.24 -0.56 8.45
N LYS A 212 17.45 -0.09 8.20
CA LYS A 212 18.41 0.24 9.26
C LYS A 212 17.88 1.40 10.12
N PRO A 213 18.10 1.41 11.44
CA PRO A 213 17.48 2.38 12.35
C PRO A 213 17.68 3.84 11.95
N GLU A 214 18.86 4.20 11.51
CA GLU A 214 19.21 5.54 11.04
C GLU A 214 18.43 5.92 9.76
N THR A 215 18.25 4.97 8.85
CA THR A 215 17.49 5.17 7.62
C THR A 215 16.00 5.25 7.90
N VAL A 216 15.49 4.42 8.81
CA VAL A 216 14.06 4.45 9.24
C VAL A 216 13.68 5.81 9.78
N LYS A 217 14.53 6.42 10.64
CA LYS A 217 14.28 7.76 11.17
C LYS A 217 14.16 8.80 10.05
N LYS A 218 15.11 8.82 9.13
CA LYS A 218 15.05 9.73 7.97
C LYS A 218 13.79 9.51 7.11
N ARG A 219 13.40 8.27 6.92
CA ARG A 219 12.17 7.93 6.16
C ARG A 219 10.92 8.44 6.86
N LEU A 220 10.87 8.44 8.19
CA LEU A 220 9.77 9.03 8.96
C LEU A 220 9.78 10.56 8.83
N ASP A 221 10.95 11.21 8.94
CA ASP A 221 11.07 12.66 8.74
C ASP A 221 10.58 13.06 7.33
N VAL A 222 10.99 12.33 6.29
CA VAL A 222 10.54 12.55 4.91
C VAL A 222 9.04 12.28 4.75
N TYR A 223 8.51 11.23 5.39
CA TYR A 223 7.09 10.94 5.38
C TYR A 223 6.27 12.08 5.98
N HIS A 224 6.65 12.57 7.15
CA HIS A 224 5.92 13.67 7.80
C HIS A 224 5.98 14.96 7.00
N ALA A 225 7.14 15.27 6.39
CA ALA A 225 7.33 16.48 5.63
C ALA A 225 6.65 16.47 4.25
N GLN A 226 6.65 15.34 3.54
CA GLN A 226 6.29 15.30 2.13
C GLN A 226 5.06 14.45 1.82
N THR A 227 4.83 13.35 2.57
CA THR A 227 3.77 12.38 2.26
C THR A 227 2.51 12.59 3.12
N LYS A 228 2.68 12.91 4.39
CA LYS A 228 1.56 13.15 5.31
C LYS A 228 0.57 14.21 4.80
N PRO A 229 0.99 15.31 4.13
CA PRO A 229 0.06 16.28 3.54
C PRO A 229 -0.92 15.71 2.53
N LEU A 230 -0.65 14.53 1.94
CA LEU A 230 -1.59 13.84 1.06
C LEU A 230 -2.87 13.38 1.78
N ILE A 231 -2.85 13.24 3.09
CA ILE A 231 -4.02 12.90 3.91
C ILE A 231 -5.06 14.01 3.75
N ASP A 232 -4.66 15.27 3.93
CA ASP A 232 -5.54 16.41 3.75
C ASP A 232 -5.94 16.57 2.28
N TYR A 233 -4.99 16.43 1.34
CA TYR A 233 -5.24 16.52 -0.11
C TYR A 233 -6.33 15.57 -0.59
N TYR A 234 -6.34 14.31 -0.15
CA TYR A 234 -7.38 13.34 -0.51
C TYR A 234 -8.60 13.41 0.41
N GLY A 235 -8.45 13.97 1.61
CA GLY A 235 -9.53 14.33 2.51
C GLY A 235 -10.46 15.37 1.88
N ASP A 236 -9.91 16.43 1.35
CA ASP A 236 -10.64 17.51 0.66
C ASP A 236 -11.37 17.01 -0.60
N GLN A 237 -10.84 15.97 -1.26
CA GLN A 237 -11.49 15.30 -2.39
C GLN A 237 -12.60 14.31 -1.96
N GLY A 238 -12.78 14.06 -0.66
CA GLY A 238 -13.81 13.16 -0.12
C GLY A 238 -13.55 11.67 -0.36
N ILE A 239 -12.38 11.28 -0.86
CA ILE A 239 -12.04 9.88 -1.16
C ILE A 239 -11.16 9.22 -0.09
N LEU A 240 -10.72 9.97 0.92
CA LEU A 240 -9.90 9.45 2.01
C LEU A 240 -10.69 8.54 2.95
N LYS A 241 -10.08 7.42 3.31
CA LYS A 241 -10.53 6.52 4.38
C LYS A 241 -9.36 6.20 5.29
N THR A 242 -9.45 6.52 6.57
CA THR A 242 -8.41 6.20 7.56
C THR A 242 -8.77 4.96 8.36
N VAL A 243 -7.79 4.09 8.56
CA VAL A 243 -7.89 2.85 9.35
C VAL A 243 -6.69 2.76 10.28
N ASP A 244 -6.95 2.32 11.51
CA ASP A 244 -5.90 2.02 12.48
C ASP A 244 -5.13 0.76 12.05
N GLY A 245 -3.80 0.80 12.05
CA GLY A 245 -2.92 -0.26 11.57
C GLY A 245 -2.13 -1.00 12.66
#